data_1eb4d43577704b07031c827e94856e38
#
_entry.id   1eb4d43577704b07031c827e94856e38
#
_cell.length_a   1.000
_cell.length_b   1.000
_cell.length_c   1.000
_cell.angle_alpha   90.00
_cell.angle_beta   90.00
_cell.angle_gamma   90.00
#
_symmetry.space_group_name_H-M   'P 1'
#
loop_
_entity.id
_entity.type
_entity.pdbx_description
1 polymer ?
#
loop_
_entity_poly.entity_id
_entity_poly.type
_entity_poly.pdbx_seq_one_letter_code
_entity_poly.pdbx_strand_id
1 'polypeptide(L)'
;KACFRRISPQQHGMMDGLSLHYYTVPETWDHKGSATEFAEKDWYKTMKKTMYMEELIRRHSAIMDQYDPDKKVGMIVDEWGTWYDVEPGTNPGFLYQQNTMRDALVAGINLNLFNKHSDRVKMANIAQMVNVLQSMILTEGEKMVKTPTYHVFDLYQVHQENDLLASSLETEQVGLEDEYMVPNLTESVSVDANGVLHITMTNVDLEKAYLVEAVLLGKEVGEIKAEIVTGHMQDKNTFEAPETVGVQGFDGVQATKEGISFTIPACSVLHIAVK
;
A
#
# COMPACT_ATOMS: atom_id res chain seq x y z
N LYS A 1 14.26 -21.51 -5.56
CA LYS A 1 14.55 -22.96 -5.84
C LYS A 1 15.90 -23.40 -5.29
N ALA A 2 17.00 -22.70 -5.58
CA ALA A 2 18.34 -23.15 -5.20
C ALA A 2 18.54 -23.22 -3.68
N CYS A 3 18.08 -22.23 -2.92
CA CYS A 3 18.17 -22.23 -1.46
C CYS A 3 17.43 -23.43 -0.86
N PHE A 4 16.16 -23.60 -1.17
CA PHE A 4 15.33 -24.69 -0.63
C PHE A 4 15.79 -26.08 -1.07
N ARG A 5 16.40 -26.23 -2.25
CA ARG A 5 16.97 -27.53 -2.69
C ARG A 5 18.25 -27.92 -1.96
N ARG A 6 19.01 -26.94 -1.47
CA ARG A 6 20.29 -27.17 -0.76
C ARG A 6 20.11 -27.34 0.74
N ILE A 7 19.01 -26.83 1.27
CA ILE A 7 18.65 -26.98 2.68
C ILE A 7 17.76 -28.22 2.78
N SER A 8 18.20 -29.25 3.49
CA SER A 8 17.36 -30.44 3.70
C SER A 8 16.13 -30.09 4.54
N PRO A 9 15.02 -30.87 4.46
CA PRO A 9 13.84 -30.66 5.32
C PRO A 9 14.18 -30.56 6.82
N GLN A 10 15.22 -31.28 7.26
CA GLN A 10 15.70 -31.22 8.65
C GLN A 10 16.43 -29.91 8.98
N GLN A 11 16.87 -29.17 7.97
CA GLN A 11 17.60 -27.91 8.10
C GLN A 11 16.70 -26.68 7.85
N HIS A 12 15.40 -26.86 7.51
CA HIS A 12 14.45 -25.74 7.35
C HIS A 12 14.30 -24.91 8.64
N GLY A 13 14.51 -25.52 9.82
CA GLY A 13 14.56 -24.81 11.10
C GLY A 13 15.77 -23.88 11.30
N MET A 14 16.66 -23.76 10.30
CA MET A 14 17.79 -22.82 10.30
C MET A 14 17.52 -21.53 9.51
N MET A 15 16.31 -21.38 8.98
CA MET A 15 15.91 -20.23 8.17
C MET A 15 14.46 -19.85 8.50
N ASP A 16 14.25 -18.63 9.00
CA ASP A 16 12.93 -18.12 9.37
C ASP A 16 12.26 -17.29 8.26
N GLY A 17 13.07 -16.73 7.37
CA GLY A 17 12.56 -15.88 6.29
C GLY A 17 13.39 -15.91 5.02
N LEU A 18 12.75 -15.57 3.92
CA LEU A 18 13.36 -15.34 2.61
C LEU A 18 13.11 -13.90 2.18
N SER A 19 14.18 -13.16 1.94
CA SER A 19 14.17 -11.75 1.52
C SER A 19 13.67 -11.59 0.09
N LEU A 20 12.85 -10.56 -0.12
CA LEU A 20 12.39 -10.08 -1.41
C LEU A 20 12.48 -8.54 -1.44
N HIS A 21 13.12 -7.99 -2.48
CA HIS A 21 13.14 -6.54 -2.76
C HIS A 21 12.39 -6.24 -4.05
N TYR A 22 11.55 -5.22 -4.02
CA TYR A 22 10.94 -4.69 -5.23
C TYR A 22 10.66 -3.19 -5.11
N TYR A 23 11.24 -2.42 -6.03
CA TYR A 23 10.96 -0.99 -6.16
C TYR A 23 10.07 -0.70 -7.36
N THR A 24 9.06 0.12 -7.15
CA THR A 24 8.25 0.71 -8.22
C THR A 24 9.06 1.84 -8.86
N VAL A 25 9.65 1.56 -10.02
CA VAL A 25 10.38 2.52 -10.85
C VAL A 25 9.54 2.84 -12.08
N PRO A 26 8.98 4.06 -12.23
CA PRO A 26 8.05 4.37 -13.31
C PRO A 26 8.67 4.21 -14.71
N GLU A 27 9.89 4.67 -14.91
CA GLU A 27 10.57 4.62 -16.21
C GLU A 27 11.61 3.49 -16.27
N THR A 28 12.87 3.82 -16.28
CA THR A 28 14.00 2.88 -16.35
C THR A 28 14.94 3.08 -15.16
N TRP A 29 15.89 2.18 -14.96
CA TRP A 29 16.87 2.32 -13.89
C TRP A 29 17.84 3.50 -14.09
N ASP A 30 18.08 3.91 -15.34
CA ASP A 30 18.98 5.03 -15.68
C ASP A 30 18.27 6.38 -15.61
N HIS A 31 16.95 6.38 -15.79
CA HIS A 31 16.09 7.56 -15.73
C HIS A 31 14.74 7.12 -15.13
N LYS A 32 14.51 7.46 -13.88
CA LYS A 32 13.37 6.93 -13.11
C LYS A 32 12.13 7.83 -13.16
N GLY A 33 12.31 9.07 -13.57
CA GLY A 33 11.28 10.11 -13.61
C GLY A 33 11.24 10.95 -12.32
N SER A 34 10.59 12.11 -12.41
CA SER A 34 10.47 13.04 -11.29
C SER A 34 9.52 12.53 -10.21
N ALA A 35 9.87 12.78 -8.95
CA ALA A 35 8.99 12.54 -7.81
C ALA A 35 7.79 13.48 -7.77
N THR A 36 7.93 14.72 -8.27
CA THR A 36 6.93 15.78 -8.13
C THR A 36 6.35 16.29 -9.44
N GLU A 37 7.14 16.25 -10.53
CA GLU A 37 6.74 16.74 -11.84
C GLU A 37 6.39 15.55 -12.75
N PHE A 38 5.13 15.16 -12.77
CA PHE A 38 4.63 14.00 -13.52
C PHE A 38 3.20 14.25 -14.02
N ALA A 39 2.84 13.57 -15.10
CA ALA A 39 1.51 13.64 -15.70
C ALA A 39 0.66 12.40 -15.35
N GLU A 40 -0.59 12.39 -15.79
CA GLU A 40 -1.52 11.27 -15.61
C GLU A 40 -0.95 9.94 -16.14
N LYS A 41 -0.24 9.98 -17.26
CA LYS A 41 0.43 8.79 -17.80
C LYS A 41 1.42 8.18 -16.81
N ASP A 42 2.21 9.01 -16.13
CA ASP A 42 3.21 8.55 -15.16
C ASP A 42 2.54 8.03 -13.89
N TRP A 43 1.38 8.60 -13.53
CA TRP A 43 0.54 8.10 -12.45
C TRP A 43 0.11 6.66 -12.72
N TYR A 44 -0.63 6.40 -13.80
CA TYR A 44 -1.15 5.06 -14.09
C TYR A 44 -0.04 4.05 -14.39
N LYS A 45 1.05 4.49 -15.00
CA LYS A 45 2.25 3.67 -15.17
C LYS A 45 2.85 3.24 -13.83
N THR A 46 2.91 4.16 -12.86
CA THR A 46 3.37 3.86 -11.50
C THR A 46 2.43 2.84 -10.83
N MET A 47 1.11 3.07 -10.89
CA MET A 47 0.13 2.15 -10.31
C MET A 47 0.23 0.76 -10.95
N LYS A 48 0.37 0.67 -12.28
CA LYS A 48 0.53 -0.59 -13.00
C LYS A 48 1.77 -1.35 -12.55
N LYS A 49 2.89 -0.66 -12.38
CA LYS A 49 4.13 -1.28 -11.90
C LYS A 49 4.02 -1.69 -10.44
N THR A 50 3.31 -0.93 -9.61
CA THR A 50 3.06 -1.29 -8.20
C THR A 50 2.30 -2.62 -8.10
N MET A 51 1.28 -2.84 -8.93
CA MET A 51 0.50 -4.09 -8.97
C MET A 51 1.34 -5.32 -9.31
N TYR A 52 2.54 -5.17 -9.87
CA TYR A 52 3.44 -6.29 -10.13
C TYR A 52 3.93 -6.98 -8.84
N MET A 53 3.85 -6.31 -7.69
CA MET A 53 4.13 -6.91 -6.38
C MET A 53 3.27 -8.16 -6.13
N GLU A 54 1.99 -8.12 -6.50
CA GLU A 54 1.07 -9.27 -6.40
C GLU A 54 1.62 -10.50 -7.14
N GLU A 55 2.08 -10.29 -8.37
CA GLU A 55 2.65 -11.38 -9.17
C GLU A 55 3.93 -11.94 -8.55
N LEU A 56 4.80 -11.06 -8.03
CA LEU A 56 6.03 -11.49 -7.34
C LEU A 56 5.72 -12.34 -6.11
N ILE A 57 4.83 -11.86 -5.24
CA ILE A 57 4.43 -12.60 -4.03
C ILE A 57 3.85 -13.96 -4.42
N ARG A 58 2.88 -14.01 -5.32
CA ARG A 58 2.24 -15.26 -5.75
C ARG A 58 3.21 -16.26 -6.35
N ARG A 59 4.09 -15.80 -7.27
CA ARG A 59 5.08 -16.70 -7.92
C ARG A 59 6.11 -17.23 -6.93
N HIS A 60 6.61 -16.39 -6.03
CA HIS A 60 7.58 -16.82 -5.02
C HIS A 60 6.91 -17.73 -3.99
N SER A 61 5.70 -17.40 -3.51
CA SER A 61 4.93 -18.24 -2.61
C SER A 61 4.69 -19.63 -3.20
N ALA A 62 4.25 -19.72 -4.45
CA ALA A 62 4.03 -21.01 -5.13
C ALA A 62 5.31 -21.88 -5.24
N ILE A 63 6.48 -21.25 -5.33
CA ILE A 63 7.76 -21.96 -5.28
C ILE A 63 8.08 -22.38 -3.84
N MET A 64 7.86 -21.52 -2.87
CA MET A 64 8.12 -21.79 -1.45
C MET A 64 7.23 -22.95 -0.96
N ASP A 65 5.94 -22.97 -1.31
CA ASP A 65 4.96 -23.97 -0.92
C ASP A 65 5.34 -25.39 -1.37
N GLN A 66 6.11 -25.54 -2.47
CA GLN A 66 6.62 -26.84 -2.90
C GLN A 66 7.65 -27.45 -1.93
N TYR A 67 8.31 -26.64 -1.12
CA TYR A 67 9.38 -27.05 -0.19
C TYR A 67 9.03 -26.82 1.26
N ASP A 68 8.09 -25.92 1.55
CA ASP A 68 7.62 -25.52 2.86
C ASP A 68 6.09 -25.34 2.83
N PRO A 69 5.33 -26.45 2.69
CA PRO A 69 3.86 -26.39 2.61
C PRO A 69 3.20 -25.89 3.89
N ASP A 70 3.86 -26.06 5.03
CA ASP A 70 3.39 -25.57 6.33
C ASP A 70 3.63 -24.06 6.53
N LYS A 71 4.23 -23.38 5.55
CA LYS A 71 4.52 -21.93 5.56
C LYS A 71 5.32 -21.45 6.79
N LYS A 72 6.26 -22.28 7.26
CA LYS A 72 7.13 -21.96 8.40
C LYS A 72 8.18 -20.90 8.08
N VAL A 73 8.62 -20.83 6.83
CA VAL A 73 9.55 -19.82 6.33
C VAL A 73 8.76 -18.64 5.78
N GLY A 74 8.86 -17.49 6.44
CA GLY A 74 8.19 -16.27 5.99
C GLY A 74 8.81 -15.70 4.70
N MET A 75 8.02 -14.97 3.92
CA MET A 75 8.52 -14.02 2.93
C MET A 75 8.70 -12.69 3.62
N ILE A 76 9.89 -12.13 3.53
CA ILE A 76 10.25 -10.83 4.10
C ILE A 76 10.47 -9.87 2.94
N VAL A 77 9.49 -8.99 2.71
CA VAL A 77 9.61 -7.92 1.71
C VAL A 77 10.35 -6.77 2.40
N ASP A 78 11.66 -6.94 2.57
CA ASP A 78 12.47 -6.08 3.42
C ASP A 78 12.95 -4.79 2.76
N GLU A 79 12.71 -4.63 1.44
CA GLU A 79 12.79 -3.34 0.75
C GLU A 79 11.68 -3.22 -0.31
N TRP A 80 10.84 -2.19 -0.19
CA TRP A 80 9.84 -1.85 -1.19
C TRP A 80 9.53 -0.35 -1.16
N GLY A 81 8.88 0.15 -2.19
CA GLY A 81 8.46 1.54 -2.33
C GLY A 81 8.74 2.07 -3.73
N THR A 82 8.60 3.38 -3.89
CA THR A 82 8.92 4.10 -5.13
C THR A 82 10.39 4.50 -5.16
N TRP A 83 10.96 4.51 -6.34
CA TRP A 83 12.30 5.04 -6.57
C TRP A 83 12.30 5.93 -7.81
N TYR A 84 12.45 7.24 -7.57
CA TYR A 84 12.51 8.28 -8.60
C TYR A 84 13.95 8.82 -8.76
N ASP A 85 14.12 9.72 -9.72
CA ASP A 85 15.32 10.53 -9.78
C ASP A 85 15.37 11.41 -8.52
N VAL A 86 16.56 11.68 -7.99
CA VAL A 86 16.73 12.52 -6.79
C VAL A 86 16.25 13.94 -7.04
N GLU A 87 15.78 14.61 -6.00
CA GLU A 87 15.36 16.00 -6.11
C GLU A 87 16.51 16.89 -6.62
N PRO A 88 16.22 17.78 -7.59
CA PRO A 88 17.22 18.68 -8.13
C PRO A 88 17.96 19.49 -7.06
N GLY A 89 19.27 19.59 -7.17
CA GLY A 89 20.13 20.32 -6.24
C GLY A 89 20.54 19.53 -4.99
N THR A 90 20.06 18.31 -4.81
CA THR A 90 20.49 17.42 -3.71
C THR A 90 21.67 16.54 -4.12
N ASN A 91 22.35 15.97 -3.13
CA ASN A 91 23.42 15.00 -3.40
C ASN A 91 22.80 13.68 -3.89
N PRO A 92 23.09 13.22 -5.13
CA PRO A 92 22.48 12.03 -5.70
C PRO A 92 22.78 10.75 -4.91
N GLY A 93 23.87 10.70 -4.16
CA GLY A 93 24.21 9.55 -3.31
C GLY A 93 23.33 9.40 -2.07
N PHE A 94 22.54 10.42 -1.72
CA PHE A 94 21.63 10.37 -0.57
C PHE A 94 20.23 9.88 -0.94
N LEU A 95 19.94 9.72 -2.23
CA LEU A 95 18.67 9.21 -2.75
C LEU A 95 17.43 9.95 -2.21
N TYR A 96 17.58 11.27 -2.00
CA TYR A 96 16.49 12.11 -1.51
C TYR A 96 15.49 12.36 -2.62
N GLN A 97 14.24 12.00 -2.39
CA GLN A 97 13.08 12.30 -3.23
C GLN A 97 11.91 12.78 -2.38
N GLN A 98 11.06 13.63 -2.95
CA GLN A 98 9.81 14.05 -2.33
C GLN A 98 8.76 12.93 -2.48
N ASN A 99 7.74 12.95 -1.60
CA ASN A 99 6.60 12.04 -1.64
C ASN A 99 5.32 12.83 -1.90
N THR A 100 4.46 12.32 -2.78
CA THR A 100 3.17 12.91 -3.16
C THR A 100 2.01 11.94 -2.87
N MET A 101 0.79 12.31 -3.26
CA MET A 101 -0.35 11.38 -3.22
C MET A 101 -0.10 10.13 -4.08
N ARG A 102 0.76 10.19 -5.11
CA ARG A 102 1.18 9.02 -5.88
C ARG A 102 1.84 7.97 -4.98
N ASP A 103 2.71 8.39 -4.08
CA ASP A 103 3.39 7.51 -3.12
C ASP A 103 2.43 6.99 -2.05
N ALA A 104 1.46 7.79 -1.63
CA ALA A 104 0.39 7.35 -0.73
C ALA A 104 -0.41 6.18 -1.33
N LEU A 105 -0.81 6.27 -2.61
CA LEU A 105 -1.52 5.19 -3.29
C LEU A 105 -0.64 3.96 -3.50
N VAL A 106 0.63 4.14 -3.85
CA VAL A 106 1.61 3.03 -3.92
C VAL A 106 1.73 2.32 -2.57
N ALA A 107 1.79 3.06 -1.47
CA ALA A 107 1.82 2.48 -0.13
C ALA A 107 0.52 1.72 0.18
N GLY A 108 -0.66 2.33 -0.05
CA GLY A 108 -1.95 1.68 0.21
C GLY A 108 -2.15 0.39 -0.58
N ILE A 109 -1.81 0.38 -1.87
CA ILE A 109 -1.87 -0.81 -2.72
C ILE A 109 -0.98 -1.93 -2.14
N ASN A 110 0.29 -1.63 -1.87
CA ASN A 110 1.21 -2.64 -1.36
C ASN A 110 0.79 -3.16 0.01
N LEU A 111 0.35 -2.31 0.92
CA LEU A 111 -0.11 -2.72 2.25
C LEU A 111 -1.36 -3.61 2.17
N ASN A 112 -2.32 -3.31 1.27
CA ASN A 112 -3.45 -4.19 1.01
C ASN A 112 -2.98 -5.57 0.50
N LEU A 113 -2.02 -5.61 -0.43
CA LEU A 113 -1.45 -6.85 -0.95
C LEU A 113 -0.73 -7.64 0.15
N PHE A 114 0.08 -7.00 0.98
CA PHE A 114 0.79 -7.67 2.07
C PHE A 114 -0.18 -8.27 3.09
N ASN A 115 -1.24 -7.55 3.45
CA ASN A 115 -2.29 -8.05 4.33
C ASN A 115 -2.95 -9.30 3.74
N LYS A 116 -3.36 -9.26 2.47
CA LYS A 116 -3.99 -10.41 1.77
C LYS A 116 -3.08 -11.64 1.68
N HIS A 117 -1.79 -11.46 1.71
CA HIS A 117 -0.80 -12.52 1.67
C HIS A 117 -0.09 -12.77 3.01
N SER A 118 -0.71 -12.36 4.13
CA SER A 118 -0.12 -12.49 5.49
C SER A 118 0.14 -13.93 5.92
N ASP A 119 -0.44 -14.91 5.24
CA ASP A 119 -0.13 -16.32 5.41
C ASP A 119 1.33 -16.66 5.05
N ARG A 120 1.94 -15.91 4.12
CA ARG A 120 3.32 -16.08 3.67
C ARG A 120 4.19 -14.85 3.90
N VAL A 121 3.66 -13.64 3.69
CA VAL A 121 4.37 -12.37 3.96
C VAL A 121 4.31 -12.08 5.46
N LYS A 122 5.45 -12.13 6.14
CA LYS A 122 5.53 -11.93 7.59
C LYS A 122 6.11 -10.60 8.00
N MET A 123 6.76 -9.89 7.06
CA MET A 123 7.30 -8.56 7.28
C MET A 123 7.41 -7.82 5.94
N ALA A 124 7.12 -6.53 5.94
CA ALA A 124 7.29 -5.66 4.79
C ALA A 124 7.80 -4.29 5.25
N ASN A 125 9.01 -3.93 4.83
CA ASN A 125 9.71 -2.71 5.27
C ASN A 125 9.78 -1.71 4.13
N ILE A 126 9.14 -0.56 4.32
CA ILE A 126 9.26 0.56 3.36
C ILE A 126 10.71 1.07 3.30
N ALA A 127 11.16 1.42 2.15
CA ALA A 127 12.46 2.07 1.96
C ALA A 127 12.28 3.57 1.65
N GLN A 128 12.54 4.45 2.65
CA GLN A 128 12.96 4.14 4.01
C GLN A 128 12.21 5.01 5.02
N MET A 129 12.70 5.07 6.27
CA MET A 129 12.01 5.82 7.31
C MET A 129 12.21 7.33 7.17
N VAL A 130 13.43 7.82 6.93
CA VAL A 130 13.77 9.25 6.95
C VAL A 130 14.63 9.63 5.74
N ASN A 131 14.24 10.65 5.01
CA ASN A 131 15.00 11.35 3.95
C ASN A 131 15.47 10.53 2.75
N VAL A 132 15.18 9.24 2.67
CA VAL A 132 15.70 8.36 1.62
C VAL A 132 14.55 7.67 0.92
N LEU A 133 14.51 7.75 -0.42
CA LEU A 133 13.50 7.11 -1.26
C LEU A 133 12.07 7.45 -0.83
N GLN A 134 11.16 6.49 -0.79
CA GLN A 134 9.79 6.69 -0.29
C GLN A 134 9.79 6.76 1.24
N SER A 135 10.29 7.86 1.78
CA SER A 135 10.42 8.03 3.22
C SER A 135 9.11 8.40 3.91
N MET A 136 8.97 7.95 5.15
CA MET A 136 7.85 8.30 6.02
C MET A 136 7.95 9.75 6.52
N ILE A 137 9.18 10.20 6.77
CA ILE A 137 9.49 11.49 7.39
C ILE A 137 10.60 12.17 6.59
N LEU A 138 10.44 13.48 6.36
CA LEU A 138 11.50 14.34 5.86
C LEU A 138 11.97 15.26 6.97
N THR A 139 13.28 15.49 7.05
CA THR A 139 13.92 16.38 8.02
C THR A 139 14.92 17.32 7.35
N GLU A 140 14.97 18.57 7.82
CA GLU A 140 15.95 19.55 7.43
C GLU A 140 16.29 20.44 8.63
N GLY A 141 17.51 20.30 9.17
CA GLY A 141 17.88 20.99 10.41
C GLY A 141 16.97 20.59 11.57
N GLU A 142 16.27 21.57 12.16
CA GLU A 142 15.31 21.34 13.25
C GLU A 142 13.87 21.07 12.76
N LYS A 143 13.62 21.13 11.44
CA LYS A 143 12.31 20.91 10.85
C LYS A 143 12.07 19.44 10.59
N MET A 144 10.82 19.02 10.72
CA MET A 144 10.33 17.70 10.38
C MET A 144 8.96 17.81 9.70
N VAL A 145 8.73 16.97 8.69
CA VAL A 145 7.42 16.84 8.05
C VAL A 145 7.06 15.38 7.83
N LYS A 146 5.82 15.02 8.10
CA LYS A 146 5.25 13.71 7.76
C LYS A 146 4.85 13.71 6.29
N THR A 147 5.24 12.68 5.54
CA THR A 147 4.88 12.55 4.13
C THR A 147 3.47 11.99 3.97
N PRO A 148 2.84 12.08 2.78
CA PRO A 148 1.59 11.36 2.51
C PRO A 148 1.70 9.84 2.76
N THR A 149 2.86 9.24 2.52
CA THR A 149 3.16 7.84 2.86
C THR A 149 3.00 7.56 4.35
N TYR A 150 3.50 8.45 5.23
CA TYR A 150 3.33 8.32 6.68
C TYR A 150 1.86 8.19 7.08
N HIS A 151 1.00 9.05 6.53
CA HIS A 151 -0.42 9.07 6.86
C HIS A 151 -1.15 7.80 6.42
N VAL A 152 -0.71 7.17 5.33
CA VAL A 152 -1.22 5.85 4.94
C VAL A 152 -0.80 4.77 5.94
N PHE A 153 0.44 4.75 6.37
CA PHE A 153 0.87 3.81 7.41
C PHE A 153 0.10 4.01 8.72
N ASP A 154 -0.22 5.25 9.07
CA ASP A 154 -1.04 5.57 10.25
C ASP A 154 -2.44 4.96 10.14
N LEU A 155 -3.08 5.02 8.97
CA LEU A 155 -4.37 4.36 8.72
C LEU A 155 -4.27 2.83 8.76
N TYR A 156 -3.15 2.23 8.33
CA TYR A 156 -2.98 0.78 8.19
C TYR A 156 -2.49 0.06 9.45
N GLN A 157 -2.03 0.79 10.48
CA GLN A 157 -1.59 0.18 11.74
C GLN A 157 -2.67 -0.67 12.42
N VAL A 158 -3.93 -0.42 12.10
CA VAL A 158 -5.09 -1.16 12.61
C VAL A 158 -5.14 -2.64 12.18
N HIS A 159 -4.35 -3.03 11.19
CA HIS A 159 -4.26 -4.43 10.75
C HIS A 159 -3.19 -5.24 11.47
N GLN A 160 -2.29 -4.57 12.20
CA GLN A 160 -1.20 -5.25 12.91
C GLN A 160 -1.73 -6.13 14.03
N GLU A 161 -1.24 -7.39 14.07
CA GLU A 161 -1.62 -8.39 15.07
C GLU A 161 -3.11 -8.78 15.07
N ASN A 162 -3.84 -8.45 13.99
CA ASN A 162 -5.25 -8.75 13.79
C ASN A 162 -5.47 -9.86 12.77
N ASP A 163 -6.61 -10.54 12.84
CA ASP A 163 -6.93 -11.63 11.96
C ASP A 163 -7.42 -11.13 10.59
N LEU A 164 -6.75 -11.56 9.53
CA LEU A 164 -7.19 -11.30 8.15
C LEU A 164 -8.52 -11.99 7.88
N LEU A 165 -9.47 -11.26 7.32
CA LEU A 165 -10.73 -11.81 6.82
C LEU A 165 -10.70 -11.97 5.31
N ALA A 166 -11.33 -13.03 4.83
CA ALA A 166 -11.53 -13.23 3.40
C ALA A 166 -12.44 -12.13 2.83
N SER A 167 -11.97 -11.46 1.81
CA SER A 167 -12.71 -10.40 1.11
C SER A 167 -12.62 -10.59 -0.39
N SER A 168 -13.64 -10.12 -1.10
CA SER A 168 -13.72 -10.12 -2.57
C SER A 168 -14.26 -8.78 -3.03
N LEU A 169 -13.61 -8.17 -4.00
CA LEU A 169 -13.97 -6.87 -4.54
C LEU A 169 -14.15 -6.99 -6.06
N GLU A 170 -15.32 -6.57 -6.55
CA GLU A 170 -15.52 -6.34 -7.98
C GLU A 170 -14.97 -4.95 -8.34
N THR A 171 -14.14 -4.86 -9.35
CA THR A 171 -13.44 -3.63 -9.75
C THR A 171 -13.65 -3.32 -11.22
N GLU A 172 -13.61 -2.04 -11.55
CA GLU A 172 -13.46 -1.56 -12.93
C GLU A 172 -11.98 -1.40 -13.27
N GLN A 173 -11.67 -1.35 -14.55
CA GLN A 173 -10.33 -0.99 -15.03
C GLN A 173 -10.29 0.49 -15.34
N VAL A 174 -9.27 1.18 -14.83
CA VAL A 174 -9.04 2.61 -15.06
C VAL A 174 -7.62 2.84 -15.55
N GLY A 175 -7.39 3.97 -16.17
CA GLY A 175 -6.09 4.35 -16.71
C GLY A 175 -6.14 4.67 -18.18
N LEU A 176 -4.97 4.62 -18.83
CA LEU A 176 -4.83 4.91 -20.24
C LEU A 176 -5.04 3.64 -21.06
N GLU A 177 -5.99 3.67 -21.97
CA GLU A 177 -6.31 2.55 -22.85
C GLU A 177 -5.04 2.01 -23.54
N ASP A 178 -5.00 0.67 -23.63
CA ASP A 178 -3.96 -0.14 -24.29
C ASP A 178 -2.58 -0.19 -23.60
N GLU A 179 -2.26 0.69 -22.64
CA GLU A 179 -0.93 0.70 -22.02
C GLU A 179 -0.95 0.46 -20.50
N TYR A 180 -1.70 1.29 -19.74
CA TYR A 180 -1.62 1.34 -18.26
C TYR A 180 -2.99 1.24 -17.61
N MET A 181 -3.69 0.13 -17.84
CA MET A 181 -4.93 -0.18 -17.16
C MET A 181 -4.65 -0.91 -15.85
N VAL A 182 -5.34 -0.51 -14.79
CA VAL A 182 -5.25 -1.06 -13.44
C VAL A 182 -6.63 -1.19 -12.81
N PRO A 183 -6.85 -2.08 -11.84
CA PRO A 183 -8.06 -2.05 -11.02
C PRO A 183 -8.20 -0.67 -10.34
N ASN A 184 -9.38 -0.08 -10.41
CA ASN A 184 -9.66 1.21 -9.79
C ASN A 184 -9.51 1.19 -8.26
N LEU A 185 -9.88 0.08 -7.64
CA LEU A 185 -9.90 -0.11 -6.18
C LEU A 185 -9.03 -1.30 -5.77
N THR A 186 -8.41 -1.20 -4.59
CA THR A 186 -7.85 -2.34 -3.85
C THR A 186 -8.32 -2.27 -2.41
N GLU A 187 -8.33 -3.40 -1.70
CA GLU A 187 -8.78 -3.46 -0.31
C GLU A 187 -8.05 -4.54 0.49
N SER A 188 -8.12 -4.42 1.81
CA SER A 188 -7.89 -5.53 2.76
C SER A 188 -8.80 -5.37 3.98
N VAL A 189 -9.13 -6.48 4.61
CA VAL A 189 -10.07 -6.51 5.75
C VAL A 189 -9.49 -7.36 6.87
N SER A 190 -9.52 -6.84 8.09
CA SER A 190 -9.17 -7.58 9.29
C SER A 190 -10.20 -7.41 10.40
N VAL A 191 -10.13 -8.26 11.42
CA VAL A 191 -10.90 -8.14 12.65
C VAL A 191 -9.96 -8.12 13.83
N ASP A 192 -10.17 -7.16 14.74
CA ASP A 192 -9.41 -7.06 15.98
C ASP A 192 -9.94 -7.99 17.08
N ALA A 193 -9.22 -8.07 18.20
CA ALA A 193 -9.60 -8.88 19.36
C ALA A 193 -10.93 -8.45 20.02
N ASN A 194 -11.43 -7.25 19.73
CA ASN A 194 -12.71 -6.74 20.22
C ASN A 194 -13.86 -6.98 19.24
N GLY A 195 -13.59 -7.63 18.10
CA GLY A 195 -14.55 -7.88 17.04
C GLY A 195 -14.83 -6.68 16.14
N VAL A 196 -14.01 -5.63 16.17
CA VAL A 196 -14.11 -4.49 15.24
C VAL A 196 -13.54 -4.89 13.89
N LEU A 197 -14.31 -4.69 12.83
CA LEU A 197 -13.83 -4.86 11.46
C LEU A 197 -13.06 -3.61 11.04
N HIS A 198 -11.90 -3.81 10.47
CA HIS A 198 -11.10 -2.77 9.83
C HIS A 198 -11.01 -3.04 8.33
N ILE A 199 -11.52 -2.12 7.54
CA ILE A 199 -11.51 -2.16 6.08
C ILE A 199 -10.62 -1.02 5.60
N THR A 200 -9.55 -1.33 4.88
CA THR A 200 -8.75 -0.32 4.17
C THR A 200 -8.96 -0.47 2.67
N MET A 201 -9.13 0.66 1.98
CA MET A 201 -9.39 0.69 0.55
C MET A 201 -8.65 1.84 -0.12
N THR A 202 -8.17 1.60 -1.34
CA THR A 202 -7.59 2.64 -2.20
C THR A 202 -8.46 2.89 -3.42
N ASN A 203 -8.56 4.14 -3.86
CA ASN A 203 -9.09 4.51 -5.17
C ASN A 203 -8.00 5.23 -5.96
N VAL A 204 -7.52 4.59 -7.03
CA VAL A 204 -6.44 5.12 -7.89
C VAL A 204 -6.93 5.96 -9.06
N ASP A 205 -8.24 6.04 -9.29
CA ASP A 205 -8.81 6.92 -10.29
C ASP A 205 -8.57 8.39 -9.90
N LEU A 206 -8.17 9.21 -10.85
CA LEU A 206 -7.85 10.61 -10.60
C LEU A 206 -9.10 11.51 -10.58
N GLU A 207 -10.19 11.05 -11.16
CA GLU A 207 -11.38 11.89 -11.38
C GLU A 207 -12.66 11.29 -10.77
N LYS A 208 -12.79 9.95 -10.83
CA LYS A 208 -14.06 9.28 -10.50
C LYS A 208 -14.09 8.77 -9.06
N ALA A 209 -15.14 9.15 -8.35
CA ALA A 209 -15.52 8.50 -7.09
C ALA A 209 -16.39 7.28 -7.38
N TYR A 210 -16.29 6.23 -6.54
CA TYR A 210 -17.02 4.98 -6.73
C TYR A 210 -17.93 4.68 -5.54
N LEU A 211 -19.17 4.34 -5.85
CA LEU A 211 -20.10 3.77 -4.86
C LEU A 211 -19.66 2.33 -4.56
N VAL A 212 -19.45 2.04 -3.30
CA VAL A 212 -19.13 0.71 -2.77
C VAL A 212 -20.27 0.24 -1.88
N GLU A 213 -20.80 -0.94 -2.17
CA GLU A 213 -21.74 -1.66 -1.33
C GLU A 213 -21.03 -2.89 -0.77
N ALA A 214 -20.70 -2.87 0.51
CA ALA A 214 -20.00 -3.95 1.18
C ALA A 214 -20.96 -4.81 2.00
N VAL A 215 -21.12 -6.06 1.61
CA VAL A 215 -21.88 -7.06 2.36
C VAL A 215 -20.99 -7.64 3.47
N LEU A 216 -21.43 -7.55 4.73
CA LEU A 216 -20.70 -8.02 5.89
C LEU A 216 -21.35 -9.32 6.41
N LEU A 217 -20.81 -10.45 5.96
CA LEU A 217 -21.37 -11.76 6.31
C LEU A 217 -21.18 -12.08 7.80
N GLY A 218 -22.28 -12.30 8.51
CA GLY A 218 -22.27 -12.69 9.91
C GLY A 218 -21.93 -11.55 10.90
N LYS A 219 -21.96 -10.29 10.43
CA LYS A 219 -21.71 -9.11 11.26
C LYS A 219 -22.89 -8.16 11.21
N GLU A 220 -23.43 -7.81 12.39
CA GLU A 220 -24.33 -6.67 12.53
C GLU A 220 -23.53 -5.37 12.55
N VAL A 221 -24.04 -4.34 11.89
CA VAL A 221 -23.39 -3.03 11.83
C VAL A 221 -23.80 -2.18 13.02
N GLY A 222 -22.82 -1.88 13.88
CA GLY A 222 -22.98 -0.98 15.02
C GLY A 222 -22.40 0.41 14.74
N GLU A 223 -21.49 0.86 15.58
CA GLU A 223 -20.77 2.13 15.40
C GLU A 223 -19.83 2.05 14.20
N ILE A 224 -19.85 3.07 13.35
CA ILE A 224 -18.96 3.21 12.20
C ILE A 224 -18.07 4.42 12.44
N LYS A 225 -16.76 4.27 12.23
CA LYS A 225 -15.80 5.35 12.16
C LYS A 225 -15.02 5.21 10.88
N ALA A 226 -14.74 6.32 10.20
CA ALA A 226 -13.91 6.28 9.01
C ALA A 226 -12.98 7.49 8.91
N GLU A 227 -11.80 7.26 8.34
CA GLU A 227 -10.75 8.24 8.13
C GLU A 227 -10.18 8.08 6.73
N ILE A 228 -9.77 9.19 6.13
CA ILE A 228 -9.33 9.23 4.75
C ILE A 228 -8.07 10.07 4.59
N VAL A 229 -7.20 9.64 3.68
CA VAL A 229 -6.14 10.46 3.07
C VAL A 229 -6.50 10.67 1.62
N THR A 230 -6.64 11.92 1.19
CA THR A 230 -7.03 12.28 -0.19
C THR A 230 -6.41 13.62 -0.58
N GLY A 231 -6.27 13.85 -1.88
CA GLY A 231 -5.70 15.07 -2.46
C GLY A 231 -5.59 14.95 -3.97
N HIS A 232 -5.00 15.94 -4.61
CA HIS A 232 -4.61 15.84 -6.01
C HIS A 232 -3.34 15.00 -6.17
N MET A 233 -3.13 14.41 -7.32
CA MET A 233 -2.04 13.44 -7.56
C MET A 233 -0.64 13.92 -7.18
N GLN A 234 -0.39 15.24 -7.26
CA GLN A 234 0.91 15.88 -6.96
C GLN A 234 0.96 16.55 -5.58
N ASP A 235 -0.13 16.51 -4.79
CA ASP A 235 -0.14 17.09 -3.46
C ASP A 235 0.88 16.39 -2.57
N LYS A 236 1.60 17.21 -1.80
CA LYS A 236 2.71 16.80 -0.95
C LYS A 236 2.82 17.69 0.27
N ASN A 237 3.45 17.20 1.30
CA ASN A 237 3.82 17.97 2.47
C ASN A 237 5.24 18.49 2.32
N THR A 238 5.44 19.77 2.57
CA THR A 238 6.74 20.43 2.55
C THR A 238 7.03 21.08 3.90
N PHE A 239 8.26 21.56 4.12
CA PHE A 239 8.62 22.27 5.35
C PHE A 239 7.89 23.60 5.53
N GLU A 240 7.40 24.18 4.43
CA GLU A 240 6.61 25.43 4.40
C GLU A 240 5.10 25.15 4.51
N ALA A 241 4.63 23.98 4.06
CA ALA A 241 3.25 23.54 4.11
C ALA A 241 3.17 22.07 4.57
N PRO A 242 3.38 21.81 5.88
CA PRO A 242 3.58 20.46 6.39
C PRO A 242 2.29 19.61 6.51
N GLU A 243 1.12 20.23 6.32
CA GLU A 243 -0.20 19.63 6.53
C GLU A 243 -1.11 19.74 5.29
N THR A 244 -0.53 19.83 4.08
CA THR A 244 -1.31 19.84 2.83
C THR A 244 -2.08 18.54 2.64
N VAL A 245 -1.46 17.41 2.97
CA VAL A 245 -2.05 16.06 2.96
C VAL A 245 -1.98 15.50 4.37
N GLY A 246 -3.09 15.00 4.88
CA GLY A 246 -3.17 14.41 6.20
C GLY A 246 -4.39 13.50 6.35
N VAL A 247 -4.48 12.82 7.48
CA VAL A 247 -5.65 12.03 7.85
C VAL A 247 -6.79 12.96 8.21
N GLN A 248 -7.95 12.74 7.61
CA GLN A 248 -9.19 13.49 7.85
C GLN A 248 -10.32 12.53 8.21
N GLY A 249 -11.28 12.98 9.03
CA GLY A 249 -12.52 12.24 9.27
C GLY A 249 -13.34 12.09 7.99
N PHE A 250 -14.00 10.94 7.84
CA PHE A 250 -14.87 10.64 6.69
C PHE A 250 -16.25 10.19 7.17
N ASP A 251 -17.25 11.06 6.99
CA ASP A 251 -18.63 10.82 7.45
C ASP A 251 -19.52 10.17 6.37
N GLY A 252 -18.94 9.76 5.24
CA GLY A 252 -19.67 9.26 4.07
C GLY A 252 -20.14 7.80 4.14
N VAL A 253 -19.91 7.07 5.26
CA VAL A 253 -20.25 5.65 5.39
C VAL A 253 -21.63 5.50 6.04
N GLN A 254 -22.50 4.71 5.41
CA GLN A 254 -23.86 4.45 5.89
C GLN A 254 -24.05 2.95 6.15
N ALA A 255 -24.73 2.64 7.27
CA ALA A 255 -25.17 1.28 7.53
C ALA A 255 -26.31 0.91 6.57
N THR A 256 -26.29 -0.33 6.07
CA THR A 256 -27.36 -0.92 5.25
C THR A 256 -27.89 -2.18 5.93
N LYS A 257 -28.89 -2.81 5.35
CA LYS A 257 -29.43 -4.08 5.87
C LYS A 257 -28.41 -5.22 5.83
N GLU A 258 -27.49 -5.20 4.87
CA GLU A 258 -26.54 -6.30 4.60
C GLU A 258 -25.10 -5.94 4.95
N GLY A 259 -24.85 -4.70 5.37
CA GLY A 259 -23.50 -4.23 5.70
C GLY A 259 -23.39 -2.71 5.65
N ILE A 260 -22.50 -2.17 4.83
CA ILE A 260 -22.27 -0.72 4.70
C ILE A 260 -22.24 -0.28 3.25
N SER A 261 -22.56 1.00 3.02
CA SER A 261 -22.44 1.65 1.71
C SER A 261 -21.74 3.00 1.86
N PHE A 262 -20.87 3.33 0.92
CA PHE A 262 -20.15 4.60 0.89
C PHE A 262 -19.66 4.93 -0.52
N THR A 263 -19.37 6.19 -0.75
CA THR A 263 -18.72 6.62 -2.00
C THR A 263 -17.26 6.98 -1.70
N ILE A 264 -16.32 6.16 -2.19
CA ILE A 264 -14.89 6.43 -2.03
C ILE A 264 -14.45 7.50 -3.04
N PRO A 265 -13.92 8.66 -2.60
CA PRO A 265 -13.46 9.71 -3.49
C PRO A 265 -12.31 9.27 -4.41
N ALA A 266 -12.12 9.99 -5.52
CA ALA A 266 -10.95 9.86 -6.37
C ALA A 266 -9.65 10.09 -5.58
N CYS A 267 -8.55 9.52 -6.03
CA CYS A 267 -7.20 9.72 -5.47
C CYS A 267 -7.18 9.66 -3.93
N SER A 268 -7.61 8.53 -3.38
CA SER A 268 -7.78 8.40 -1.92
C SER A 268 -7.40 7.05 -1.35
N VAL A 269 -7.10 7.07 -0.06
CA VAL A 269 -6.90 5.90 0.81
C VAL A 269 -7.84 6.04 1.98
N LEU A 270 -8.74 5.09 2.17
CA LEU A 270 -9.81 5.11 3.16
C LEU A 270 -9.63 3.97 4.16
N HIS A 271 -9.83 4.25 5.44
CA HIS A 271 -10.01 3.27 6.50
C HIS A 271 -11.40 3.39 7.09
N ILE A 272 -12.07 2.26 7.30
CA ILE A 272 -13.38 2.16 7.95
C ILE A 272 -13.30 1.14 9.08
N ALA A 273 -13.72 1.54 10.27
CA ALA A 273 -13.90 0.66 11.42
C ALA A 273 -15.40 0.44 11.66
N VAL A 274 -15.82 -0.83 11.72
CA VAL A 274 -17.21 -1.24 11.98
C VAL A 274 -17.25 -2.10 13.23
N LYS A 275 -17.93 -1.60 14.26
CA LYS A 275 -18.08 -2.26 15.55
C LYS A 275 -19.32 -3.16 15.62
#